data_d779e74bb29634b5f68ccb72aa3e6470
#
_entry.id   d779e74bb29634b5f68ccb72aa3e6470
#
_cell.length_a   1.000
_cell.length_b   1.000
_cell.length_c   1.000
_cell.angle_alpha   90.00
_cell.angle_beta   90.00
_cell.angle_gamma   90.00
#
_symmetry.space_group_name_H-M   'P 1'
#
loop_
_entity.id
_entity.type
_entity.pdbx_description
1 polymer ?
#
loop_
_entity_poly.entity_id
_entity_poly.type
_entity_poly.pdbx_seq_one_letter_code
_entity_poly.pdbx_strand_id
1 'polypeptide(L)'
;AMPGLEADLGISKTSLGIFLTLNGVVYGLSRFVNGILADRMNARWYMAVGLALCALANFAFGFGEDVSYWITGQHDGSQFTNTMILFMGIMWVINGLLQGTGFPPCARLLTHWIPPTQLATKMSVWNTSHSIGAGLVVILCGYIMGTLGMNVSADPDAVAAMAANLGVQPGDAAGMERVMAAAAHAGAWKWCFWIPSAISFAGAVGLVVFL
;
A
#
# COMPACT_ATOMS: atom_id res chain seq x y z
N ALA A 1 1.43 -7.64 4.02
CA ALA A 1 0.20 -6.96 4.47
C ALA A 1 -1.08 -7.75 4.16
N MET A 2 -1.21 -8.37 2.97
CA MET A 2 -2.44 -9.09 2.58
C MET A 2 -2.86 -10.20 3.57
N PRO A 3 -1.96 -11.11 4.02
CA PRO A 3 -2.35 -12.11 5.01
C PRO A 3 -2.82 -11.53 6.35
N GLY A 4 -2.23 -10.39 6.77
CA GLY A 4 -2.66 -9.70 7.99
C GLY A 4 -4.06 -9.10 7.84
N LEU A 5 -4.37 -8.48 6.69
CA LEU A 5 -5.71 -7.95 6.40
C LEU A 5 -6.78 -9.04 6.40
N GLU A 6 -6.45 -10.24 5.91
CA GLU A 6 -7.35 -11.39 5.95
C GLU A 6 -7.56 -11.89 7.38
N ALA A 7 -6.49 -12.06 8.15
CA ALA A 7 -6.55 -12.61 9.50
C ALA A 7 -7.18 -11.63 10.51
N ASP A 8 -6.74 -10.37 10.51
CA ASP A 8 -7.17 -9.37 11.49
C ASP A 8 -8.57 -8.81 11.19
N LEU A 9 -8.89 -8.60 9.90
CA LEU A 9 -10.07 -7.86 9.47
C LEU A 9 -11.10 -8.68 8.71
N GLY A 10 -10.83 -9.96 8.44
CA GLY A 10 -11.74 -10.84 7.70
C GLY A 10 -11.99 -10.42 6.25
N ILE A 11 -11.12 -9.60 5.64
CA ILE A 11 -11.27 -9.18 4.25
C ILE A 11 -10.99 -10.36 3.33
N SER A 12 -11.95 -10.73 2.49
CA SER A 12 -11.83 -11.89 1.62
C SER A 12 -10.69 -11.75 0.59
N LYS A 13 -10.08 -12.87 0.22
CA LYS A 13 -9.05 -12.94 -0.85
C LYS A 13 -9.56 -12.35 -2.17
N THR A 14 -10.86 -12.52 -2.45
CA THR A 14 -11.49 -11.96 -3.64
C THR A 14 -11.48 -10.43 -3.61
N SER A 15 -11.84 -9.81 -2.49
CA SER A 15 -11.81 -8.35 -2.31
C SER A 15 -10.39 -7.80 -2.43
N LEU A 16 -9.41 -8.51 -1.84
CA LEU A 16 -8.00 -8.15 -1.96
C LEU A 16 -7.49 -8.27 -3.41
N GLY A 17 -7.94 -9.29 -4.15
CA GLY A 17 -7.65 -9.47 -5.57
C GLY A 17 -8.24 -8.35 -6.43
N ILE A 18 -9.47 -7.92 -6.13
CA ILE A 18 -10.11 -6.77 -6.79
C ILE A 18 -9.31 -5.49 -6.56
N PHE A 19 -8.83 -5.23 -5.34
CA PHE A 19 -7.99 -4.07 -5.04
C PHE A 19 -6.72 -4.05 -5.90
N LEU A 20 -6.03 -5.19 -6.03
CA LEU A 20 -4.82 -5.29 -6.86
C LEU A 20 -5.12 -5.02 -8.34
N THR A 21 -6.17 -5.63 -8.88
CA THR A 21 -6.57 -5.45 -10.28
C THR A 21 -6.99 -4.01 -10.55
N LEU A 22 -7.84 -3.44 -9.69
CA LEU A 22 -8.33 -2.09 -9.81
C LEU A 22 -7.17 -1.08 -9.76
N ASN A 23 -6.22 -1.26 -8.84
CA ASN A 23 -5.04 -0.41 -8.77
C ASN A 23 -4.21 -0.48 -10.06
N GLY A 24 -4.00 -1.66 -10.62
CA GLY A 24 -3.25 -1.83 -11.88
C GLY A 24 -3.91 -1.09 -13.06
N VAL A 25 -5.24 -1.22 -13.20
CA VAL A 25 -6.02 -0.53 -14.25
C VAL A 25 -5.98 0.98 -14.04
N VAL A 26 -6.29 1.45 -12.82
CA VAL A 26 -6.31 2.87 -12.49
C VAL A 26 -4.92 3.49 -12.67
N TYR A 27 -3.86 2.83 -12.23
CA TYR A 27 -2.48 3.26 -12.44
C TYR A 27 -2.13 3.38 -13.92
N GLY A 28 -2.50 2.38 -14.74
CA GLY A 28 -2.26 2.42 -16.19
C GLY A 28 -2.94 3.61 -16.86
N LEU A 29 -4.23 3.83 -16.56
CA LEU A 29 -5.00 4.97 -17.08
C LEU A 29 -4.46 6.30 -16.56
N SER A 30 -4.08 6.35 -15.28
CA SER A 30 -3.56 7.57 -14.66
C SER A 30 -2.25 8.04 -15.31
N ARG A 31 -1.38 7.13 -15.74
CA ARG A 31 -0.12 7.47 -16.43
C ARG A 31 -0.37 8.26 -17.72
N PHE A 32 -1.44 7.92 -18.44
CA PHE A 32 -1.81 8.64 -19.66
C PHE A 32 -2.24 10.09 -19.34
N VAL A 33 -3.16 10.27 -18.39
CA VAL A 33 -3.63 11.59 -17.96
C VAL A 33 -2.49 12.41 -17.36
N ASN A 34 -1.71 11.80 -16.48
CA ASN A 34 -0.58 12.45 -15.82
C ASN A 34 0.56 12.80 -16.80
N GLY A 35 0.67 12.09 -17.94
CA GLY A 35 1.59 12.46 -19.03
C GLY A 35 1.24 13.83 -19.61
N ILE A 36 -0.04 14.05 -19.94
CA ILE A 36 -0.51 15.33 -20.47
C ILE A 36 -0.32 16.48 -19.47
N LEU A 37 -0.56 16.21 -18.17
CA LEU A 37 -0.38 17.21 -17.12
C LEU A 37 1.10 17.51 -16.86
N ALA A 38 1.95 16.50 -16.85
CA ALA A 38 3.39 16.65 -16.64
C ALA A 38 4.07 17.50 -17.72
N ASP A 39 3.57 17.46 -18.97
CA ASP A 39 4.10 18.28 -20.05
C ASP A 39 3.84 19.80 -19.86
N ARG A 40 2.80 20.13 -19.10
CA ARG A 40 2.36 21.52 -18.87
C ARG A 40 2.84 22.09 -17.52
N MET A 41 3.30 21.25 -16.62
CA MET A 41 3.67 21.63 -15.25
C MET A 41 5.17 21.54 -15.03
N ASN A 42 5.65 22.18 -13.97
CA ASN A 42 7.02 22.04 -13.51
C ASN A 42 7.22 20.63 -12.93
N ALA A 43 8.12 19.86 -13.54
CA ALA A 43 8.35 18.45 -13.20
C ALA A 43 8.71 18.24 -11.73
N ARG A 44 9.53 19.11 -11.13
CA ARG A 44 9.94 19.08 -9.73
C ARG A 44 8.73 19.11 -8.79
N TRP A 45 7.91 20.16 -8.90
CA TRP A 45 6.74 20.34 -8.06
C TRP A 45 5.68 19.26 -8.30
N TYR A 46 5.50 18.89 -9.56
CA TYR A 46 4.52 17.87 -9.93
C TYR A 46 4.84 16.51 -9.30
N MET A 47 6.10 16.06 -9.39
CA MET A 47 6.56 14.82 -8.76
C MET A 47 6.48 14.89 -7.24
N ALA A 48 6.96 15.99 -6.64
CA ALA A 48 6.98 16.13 -5.19
C ALA A 48 5.57 16.12 -4.59
N VAL A 49 4.64 16.90 -5.17
CA VAL A 49 3.24 16.92 -4.72
C VAL A 49 2.57 15.57 -4.95
N GLY A 50 2.75 14.95 -6.12
CA GLY A 50 2.20 13.63 -6.41
C GLY A 50 2.69 12.56 -5.43
N LEU A 51 3.98 12.55 -5.11
CA LEU A 51 4.58 11.62 -4.14
C LEU A 51 4.09 11.90 -2.71
N ALA A 52 3.98 13.16 -2.31
CA ALA A 52 3.46 13.53 -0.99
C ALA A 52 1.98 13.11 -0.82
N LEU A 53 1.14 13.37 -1.83
CA LEU A 53 -0.26 12.94 -1.80
C LEU A 53 -0.40 11.41 -1.82
N CYS A 54 0.45 10.72 -2.59
CA CYS A 54 0.50 9.26 -2.58
C CYS A 54 0.88 8.71 -1.18
N ALA A 55 1.86 9.32 -0.53
CA ALA A 55 2.24 8.98 0.84
C ALA A 55 1.09 9.21 1.82
N LEU A 56 0.38 10.32 1.71
CA LEU A 56 -0.81 10.61 2.54
C LEU A 56 -1.94 9.60 2.32
N ALA A 57 -2.21 9.22 1.07
CA ALA A 57 -3.22 8.22 0.74
C ALA A 57 -2.88 6.84 1.34
N ASN A 58 -1.61 6.43 1.26
CA ASN A 58 -1.13 5.20 1.89
C ASN A 58 -1.19 5.27 3.42
N PHE A 59 -0.85 6.42 4.00
CA PHE A 59 -0.94 6.63 5.43
C PHE A 59 -2.40 6.54 5.92
N ALA A 60 -3.32 7.20 5.20
CA ALA A 60 -4.75 7.14 5.47
C ALA A 60 -5.32 5.72 5.33
N PHE A 61 -4.82 4.92 4.39
CA PHE A 61 -5.23 3.52 4.24
C PHE A 61 -5.03 2.71 5.52
N GLY A 62 -3.95 2.96 6.26
CA GLY A 62 -3.67 2.30 7.54
C GLY A 62 -4.68 2.59 8.66
N PHE A 63 -5.50 3.65 8.52
CA PHE A 63 -6.57 4.00 9.45
C PHE A 63 -7.95 3.46 9.06
N GLY A 64 -8.02 2.51 8.11
CA GLY A 64 -9.28 1.98 7.60
C GLY A 64 -10.21 1.44 8.68
N GLU A 65 -9.65 0.77 9.68
CA GLU A 65 -10.38 0.25 10.85
C GLU A 65 -10.92 1.39 11.74
N ASP A 66 -10.06 2.34 12.10
CA ASP A 66 -10.42 3.45 12.98
C ASP A 66 -11.51 4.34 12.35
N VAL A 67 -11.41 4.63 11.06
CA VAL A 67 -12.41 5.40 10.30
C VAL A 67 -13.72 4.65 10.22
N SER A 68 -13.69 3.34 10.01
CA SER A 68 -14.89 2.52 9.95
C SER A 68 -15.62 2.46 11.29
N TYR A 69 -14.87 2.33 12.38
CA TYR A 69 -15.41 2.43 13.73
C TYR A 69 -16.04 3.79 13.99
N TRP A 70 -15.38 4.87 13.62
CA TRP A 70 -15.89 6.23 13.80
C TRP A 70 -17.22 6.47 13.04
N ILE A 71 -17.37 5.87 11.86
CA ILE A 71 -18.58 6.01 11.03
C ILE A 71 -19.72 5.13 11.52
N THR A 72 -19.42 3.86 11.89
CA THR A 72 -20.44 2.85 12.21
C THR A 72 -20.76 2.75 13.69
N GLY A 73 -19.83 3.20 14.56
CA GLY A 73 -19.92 3.03 16.02
C GLY A 73 -19.76 1.56 16.49
N GLN A 74 -19.36 0.66 15.60
CA GLN A 74 -19.23 -0.78 15.86
C GLN A 74 -17.85 -1.27 15.46
N HIS A 75 -17.32 -2.26 16.18
CA HIS A 75 -16.05 -2.93 15.85
C HIS A 75 -16.25 -4.17 14.98
N ASP A 76 -17.49 -4.66 14.86
CA ASP A 76 -17.84 -5.89 14.18
C ASP A 76 -19.11 -5.73 13.33
N GLY A 77 -19.35 -6.71 12.43
CA GLY A 77 -20.55 -6.80 11.64
C GLY A 77 -20.39 -6.36 10.19
N SER A 78 -21.40 -6.68 9.39
CA SER A 78 -21.37 -6.46 7.94
C SER A 78 -21.24 -4.98 7.55
N GLN A 79 -21.83 -4.07 8.33
CA GLN A 79 -21.71 -2.62 8.07
C GLN A 79 -20.30 -2.11 8.31
N PHE A 80 -19.67 -2.52 9.40
CA PHE A 80 -18.27 -2.19 9.69
C PHE A 80 -17.33 -2.67 8.57
N THR A 81 -17.40 -3.96 8.22
CA THR A 81 -16.58 -4.56 7.18
C THR A 81 -16.80 -3.90 5.81
N ASN A 82 -18.04 -3.63 5.44
CA ASN A 82 -18.34 -2.97 4.16
C ASN A 82 -17.83 -1.54 4.10
N THR A 83 -17.98 -0.77 5.19
CA THR A 83 -17.46 0.61 5.29
C THR A 83 -15.94 0.61 5.19
N MET A 84 -15.28 -0.33 5.86
CA MET A 84 -13.84 -0.49 5.83
C MET A 84 -13.33 -0.83 4.41
N ILE A 85 -13.95 -1.83 3.76
CA ILE A 85 -13.60 -2.21 2.38
C ILE A 85 -13.80 -1.03 1.43
N LEU A 86 -14.89 -0.29 1.57
CA LEU A 86 -15.17 0.89 0.75
C LEU A 86 -14.12 1.99 0.95
N PHE A 87 -13.81 2.34 2.20
CA PHE A 87 -12.82 3.37 2.53
C PHE A 87 -11.43 2.97 2.01
N MET A 88 -11.00 1.76 2.31
CA MET A 88 -9.70 1.25 1.86
C MET A 88 -9.64 1.17 0.33
N GLY A 89 -10.73 0.76 -0.32
CA GLY A 89 -10.84 0.74 -1.77
C GLY A 89 -10.72 2.12 -2.40
N ILE A 90 -11.37 3.13 -1.83
CA ILE A 90 -11.27 4.52 -2.28
C ILE A 90 -9.83 5.03 -2.14
N MET A 91 -9.20 4.81 -0.97
CA MET A 91 -7.80 5.21 -0.75
C MET A 91 -6.86 4.51 -1.72
N TRP A 92 -7.14 3.25 -2.05
CA TRP A 92 -6.36 2.46 -3.01
C TRP A 92 -6.47 3.00 -4.44
N VAL A 93 -7.67 3.41 -4.87
CA VAL A 93 -7.91 4.05 -6.18
C VAL A 93 -7.21 5.40 -6.25
N ILE A 94 -7.35 6.22 -5.21
CA ILE A 94 -6.66 7.53 -5.13
C ILE A 94 -5.14 7.32 -5.22
N ASN A 95 -4.60 6.36 -4.48
CA ASN A 95 -3.19 6.01 -4.55
C ASN A 95 -2.76 5.60 -5.96
N GLY A 96 -3.52 4.74 -6.65
CA GLY A 96 -3.26 4.34 -8.03
C GLY A 96 -3.23 5.52 -9.01
N LEU A 97 -4.14 6.49 -8.84
CA LEU A 97 -4.15 7.73 -9.63
C LEU A 97 -2.89 8.58 -9.37
N LEU A 98 -2.51 8.73 -8.11
CA LEU A 98 -1.36 9.54 -7.71
C LEU A 98 -0.02 8.90 -8.06
N GLN A 99 0.11 7.59 -8.00
CA GLN A 99 1.33 6.89 -8.43
C GLN A 99 1.69 7.14 -9.91
N GLY A 100 0.70 7.41 -10.75
CA GLY A 100 0.91 7.77 -12.15
C GLY A 100 1.66 9.07 -12.37
N THR A 101 1.77 9.95 -11.34
CA THR A 101 2.46 11.24 -11.45
C THR A 101 3.99 11.12 -11.51
N GLY A 102 4.58 9.97 -11.16
CA GLY A 102 6.02 9.82 -11.06
C GLY A 102 6.72 9.58 -12.41
N PHE A 103 6.19 8.66 -13.22
CA PHE A 103 6.87 8.21 -14.44
C PHE A 103 7.01 9.29 -15.53
N PRO A 104 5.95 10.01 -15.95
CA PRO A 104 6.05 10.93 -17.08
C PRO A 104 7.06 12.07 -16.86
N PRO A 105 7.06 12.79 -15.72
CA PRO A 105 8.03 13.86 -15.51
C PRO A 105 9.46 13.35 -15.37
N CYS A 106 9.69 12.17 -14.79
CA CYS A 106 11.02 11.54 -14.77
C CYS A 106 11.53 11.25 -16.16
N ALA A 107 10.72 10.65 -17.02
CA ALA A 107 11.07 10.38 -18.41
C ALA A 107 11.41 11.67 -19.17
N ARG A 108 10.60 12.73 -18.99
CA ARG A 108 10.84 14.05 -19.56
C ARG A 108 12.16 14.66 -19.09
N LEU A 109 12.47 14.60 -17.81
CA LEU A 109 13.76 15.09 -17.27
C LEU A 109 14.94 14.33 -17.87
N LEU A 110 14.87 12.99 -17.92
CA LEU A 110 15.92 12.17 -18.49
C LEU A 110 16.16 12.50 -19.97
N THR A 111 15.12 12.64 -20.76
CA THR A 111 15.25 12.97 -22.18
C THR A 111 15.76 14.39 -22.43
N HIS A 112 15.54 15.32 -21.50
CA HIS A 112 15.99 16.70 -21.61
C HIS A 112 17.46 16.90 -21.19
N TRP A 113 17.89 16.19 -20.12
CA TRP A 113 19.21 16.40 -19.53
C TRP A 113 20.28 15.41 -20.02
N ILE A 114 19.88 14.29 -20.63
CA ILE A 114 20.83 13.23 -21.01
C ILE A 114 21.02 13.21 -22.53
N PRO A 115 22.29 13.22 -23.00
CA PRO A 115 22.56 13.10 -24.43
C PRO A 115 21.96 11.82 -25.03
N PRO A 116 21.48 11.85 -26.28
CA PRO A 116 20.89 10.68 -26.95
C PRO A 116 21.75 9.43 -26.95
N THR A 117 23.07 9.58 -26.99
CA THR A 117 24.05 8.48 -26.99
C THR A 117 24.09 7.71 -25.66
N GLN A 118 23.65 8.31 -24.56
CA GLN A 118 23.66 7.69 -23.22
C GLN A 118 22.22 7.44 -22.71
N LEU A 119 21.22 7.94 -23.39
CA LEU A 119 19.82 7.93 -22.93
C LEU A 119 19.31 6.52 -22.65
N ALA A 120 19.55 5.57 -23.55
CA ALA A 120 19.11 4.19 -23.39
C ALA A 120 19.67 3.53 -22.12
N THR A 121 20.97 3.69 -21.87
CA THR A 121 21.62 3.15 -20.66
C THR A 121 21.06 3.77 -19.38
N LYS A 122 20.93 5.11 -19.36
CA LYS A 122 20.42 5.82 -18.18
C LYS A 122 18.95 5.50 -17.91
N MET A 123 18.13 5.39 -18.95
CA MET A 123 16.73 4.95 -18.84
C MET A 123 16.63 3.52 -18.32
N SER A 124 17.50 2.60 -18.75
CA SER A 124 17.54 1.22 -18.26
C SER A 124 17.90 1.16 -16.78
N VAL A 125 18.93 1.90 -16.35
CA VAL A 125 19.33 1.99 -14.94
C VAL A 125 18.19 2.57 -14.09
N TRP A 126 17.56 3.65 -14.55
CA TRP A 126 16.40 4.22 -13.85
C TRP A 126 15.23 3.22 -13.77
N ASN A 127 14.90 2.52 -14.85
CA ASN A 127 13.82 1.53 -14.87
C ASN A 127 14.10 0.35 -13.93
N THR A 128 15.38 -0.05 -13.77
CA THR A 128 15.79 -1.09 -12.81
C THR A 128 15.48 -0.68 -11.36
N SER A 129 15.53 0.60 -11.02
CA SER A 129 15.19 1.08 -9.67
C SER A 129 13.76 0.73 -9.26
N HIS A 130 12.83 0.64 -10.22
CA HIS A 130 11.45 0.24 -9.97
C HIS A 130 11.35 -1.22 -9.49
N SER A 131 12.09 -2.14 -10.15
CA SER A 131 12.12 -3.55 -9.76
C SER A 131 12.84 -3.77 -8.42
N ILE A 132 13.94 -3.04 -8.19
CA ILE A 132 14.67 -3.08 -6.92
C ILE A 132 13.77 -2.55 -5.79
N GLY A 133 13.09 -1.42 -6.01
CA GLY A 133 12.17 -0.84 -5.03
C GLY A 133 11.03 -1.80 -4.67
N ALA A 134 10.43 -2.45 -5.66
CA ALA A 134 9.38 -3.44 -5.44
C ALA A 134 9.89 -4.62 -4.59
N GLY A 135 11.08 -5.14 -4.86
CA GLY A 135 11.71 -6.20 -4.06
C GLY A 135 12.00 -5.76 -2.61
N LEU A 136 12.56 -4.56 -2.44
CA LEU A 136 12.86 -4.01 -1.11
C LEU A 136 11.59 -3.82 -0.26
N VAL A 137 10.48 -3.36 -0.86
CA VAL A 137 9.19 -3.21 -0.15
C VAL A 137 8.67 -4.57 0.32
N VAL A 138 8.81 -5.63 -0.48
CA VAL A 138 8.39 -6.98 -0.07
C VAL A 138 9.21 -7.47 1.13
N ILE A 139 10.53 -7.30 1.10
CA ILE A 139 11.42 -7.67 2.21
C ILE A 139 11.08 -6.84 3.46
N LEU A 140 10.91 -5.54 3.31
CA LEU A 140 10.53 -4.65 4.40
C LEU A 140 9.20 -5.05 5.03
N CYS A 141 8.17 -5.30 4.21
CA CYS A 141 6.88 -5.76 4.71
C CYS A 141 6.97 -7.13 5.40
N GLY A 142 7.79 -8.05 4.89
CA GLY A 142 8.05 -9.34 5.55
C GLY A 142 8.67 -9.16 6.94
N TYR A 143 9.67 -8.28 7.05
CA TYR A 143 10.30 -7.94 8.34
C TYR A 143 9.29 -7.28 9.30
N ILE A 144 8.52 -6.30 8.84
CA ILE A 144 7.48 -5.62 9.62
C ILE A 144 6.46 -6.62 10.15
N MET A 145 5.93 -7.50 9.29
CA MET A 145 4.95 -8.52 9.66
C MET A 145 5.49 -9.55 10.65
N GLY A 146 6.79 -9.75 10.72
CA GLY A 146 7.42 -10.67 11.66
C GLY A 146 7.93 -10.03 12.96
N THR A 147 7.93 -8.69 13.07
CA THR A 147 8.54 -7.99 14.23
C THR A 147 7.63 -6.97 14.90
N LEU A 148 6.67 -6.41 14.16
CA LEU A 148 5.75 -5.39 14.67
C LEU A 148 4.34 -5.96 14.83
N GLY A 149 3.53 -5.28 15.62
CA GLY A 149 2.18 -5.69 15.96
C GLY A 149 2.03 -6.05 17.42
N MET A 150 0.81 -6.31 17.84
CA MET A 150 0.48 -6.74 19.20
C MET A 150 0.38 -8.26 19.26
N ASN A 151 0.95 -8.87 20.29
CA ASN A 151 0.79 -10.29 20.52
C ASN A 151 -0.53 -10.53 21.27
N VAL A 152 -1.52 -11.07 20.56
CA VAL A 152 -2.85 -11.43 21.10
C VAL A 152 -3.05 -12.95 21.17
N SER A 153 -1.99 -13.74 21.03
CA SER A 153 -2.06 -15.21 21.04
C SER A 153 -2.58 -15.80 22.36
N ALA A 154 -2.51 -15.06 23.46
CA ALA A 154 -3.06 -15.45 24.76
C ALA A 154 -4.53 -15.04 24.95
N ASP A 155 -5.12 -14.29 24.03
CA ASP A 155 -6.53 -13.87 24.06
C ASP A 155 -7.38 -14.88 23.27
N PRO A 156 -8.23 -15.70 23.94
CA PRO A 156 -9.04 -16.71 23.27
C PRO A 156 -10.04 -16.12 22.27
N ASP A 157 -10.59 -14.93 22.57
CA ASP A 157 -11.60 -14.29 21.72
C ASP A 157 -10.95 -13.76 20.44
N ALA A 158 -9.78 -13.14 20.53
CA ALA A 158 -9.01 -12.71 19.38
C ALA A 158 -8.57 -13.89 18.50
N VAL A 159 -8.09 -14.97 19.10
CA VAL A 159 -7.70 -16.19 18.37
C VAL A 159 -8.91 -16.83 17.70
N ALA A 160 -10.08 -16.89 18.36
CA ALA A 160 -11.30 -17.43 17.77
C ALA A 160 -11.80 -16.56 16.58
N ALA A 161 -11.75 -15.24 16.70
CA ALA A 161 -12.10 -14.33 15.62
C ALA A 161 -11.19 -14.51 14.40
N MET A 162 -9.86 -14.60 14.61
CA MET A 162 -8.90 -14.86 13.55
C MET A 162 -9.09 -16.23 12.89
N ALA A 163 -9.41 -17.27 13.67
CA ALA A 163 -9.73 -18.59 13.14
C ALA A 163 -10.96 -18.55 12.24
N ALA A 164 -12.00 -17.84 12.64
CA ALA A 164 -13.21 -17.64 11.84
C ALA A 164 -12.91 -16.87 10.55
N ASN A 165 -12.12 -15.79 10.62
CA ASN A 165 -11.71 -15.00 9.46
C ASN A 165 -10.91 -15.81 8.43
N LEU A 166 -10.04 -16.70 8.91
CA LEU A 166 -9.22 -17.58 8.06
C LEU A 166 -9.96 -18.85 7.62
N GLY A 167 -11.19 -19.08 8.12
CA GLY A 167 -11.98 -20.27 7.81
C GLY A 167 -11.39 -21.58 8.35
N VAL A 168 -10.65 -21.50 9.47
CA VAL A 168 -9.98 -22.64 10.09
C VAL A 168 -11.00 -23.43 10.90
N GLN A 169 -11.10 -24.75 10.62
CA GLN A 169 -12.03 -25.64 11.32
C GLN A 169 -11.40 -26.17 12.63
N PRO A 170 -12.23 -26.48 13.63
CA PRO A 170 -11.78 -27.16 14.84
C PRO A 170 -11.08 -28.49 14.50
N GLY A 171 -9.85 -28.65 14.96
CA GLY A 171 -9.03 -29.85 14.70
C GLY A 171 -8.04 -29.73 13.53
N ASP A 172 -8.06 -28.64 12.76
CA ASP A 172 -7.02 -28.36 11.76
C ASP A 172 -5.77 -27.78 12.42
N ALA A 173 -4.80 -28.64 12.72
CA ALA A 173 -3.56 -28.25 13.38
C ALA A 173 -2.73 -27.26 12.53
N ALA A 174 -2.66 -27.46 11.21
CA ALA A 174 -1.92 -26.57 10.31
C ALA A 174 -2.62 -25.20 10.14
N GLY A 175 -3.96 -25.20 10.17
CA GLY A 175 -4.75 -23.98 10.20
C GLY A 175 -4.54 -23.21 11.51
N MET A 176 -4.55 -23.89 12.63
CA MET A 176 -4.34 -23.29 13.94
C MET A 176 -2.92 -22.71 14.10
N GLU A 177 -1.90 -23.35 13.55
CA GLU A 177 -0.53 -22.79 13.53
C GLU A 177 -0.49 -21.44 12.77
N ARG A 178 -1.21 -21.31 11.66
CA ARG A 178 -1.34 -20.03 10.92
C ARG A 178 -2.10 -18.97 11.73
N VAL A 179 -3.16 -19.36 12.45
CA VAL A 179 -3.89 -18.45 13.33
C VAL A 179 -2.99 -17.94 14.45
N MET A 180 -2.24 -18.81 15.10
CA MET A 180 -1.32 -18.42 16.18
C MET A 180 -0.18 -17.53 15.67
N ALA A 181 0.35 -17.79 14.47
CA ALA A 181 1.35 -16.95 13.84
C ALA A 181 0.79 -15.54 13.50
N ALA A 182 -0.46 -15.44 13.08
CA ALA A 182 -1.13 -14.16 12.85
C ALA A 182 -1.38 -13.42 14.17
N ALA A 183 -1.87 -14.12 15.20
CA ALA A 183 -2.15 -13.57 16.52
C ALA A 183 -0.89 -13.06 17.25
N ALA A 184 0.27 -13.62 16.93
CA ALA A 184 1.55 -13.13 17.46
C ALA A 184 1.90 -11.71 17.01
N HIS A 185 1.35 -11.26 15.87
CA HIS A 185 1.67 -9.98 15.23
C HIS A 185 0.42 -9.25 14.73
N ALA A 186 -0.67 -9.26 15.49
CA ALA A 186 -1.92 -8.58 15.15
C ALA A 186 -1.70 -7.09 14.90
N GLY A 187 -2.34 -6.54 13.86
CA GLY A 187 -2.22 -5.14 13.48
C GLY A 187 -0.91 -4.77 12.79
N ALA A 188 0.05 -5.69 12.62
CA ALA A 188 1.32 -5.41 11.95
C ALA A 188 1.15 -4.89 10.51
N TRP A 189 0.06 -5.25 9.84
CA TRP A 189 -0.25 -4.81 8.50
C TRP A 189 -0.34 -3.28 8.36
N LYS A 190 -0.76 -2.55 9.40
CA LYS A 190 -0.83 -1.07 9.42
C LYS A 190 0.55 -0.46 9.19
N TRP A 191 1.58 -1.02 9.82
CA TRP A 191 2.96 -0.56 9.69
C TRP A 191 3.54 -0.77 8.29
N CYS A 192 3.02 -1.76 7.54
CA CYS A 192 3.38 -1.95 6.13
C CYS A 192 2.93 -0.80 5.22
N PHE A 193 2.00 0.03 5.68
CA PHE A 193 1.56 1.25 4.99
C PHE A 193 2.21 2.50 5.60
N TRP A 194 2.29 2.60 6.92
CA TRP A 194 2.80 3.79 7.60
C TRP A 194 4.31 4.01 7.39
N ILE A 195 5.14 2.97 7.52
CA ILE A 195 6.59 3.10 7.36
C ILE A 195 6.96 3.49 5.92
N PRO A 196 6.49 2.80 4.86
CA PRO A 196 6.75 3.23 3.49
C PRO A 196 6.19 4.62 3.17
N SER A 197 5.06 5.01 3.78
CA SER A 197 4.50 6.35 3.61
C SER A 197 5.42 7.43 4.16
N ALA A 198 5.98 7.23 5.35
CA ALA A 198 6.92 8.16 5.95
C ALA A 198 8.20 8.30 5.08
N ILE A 199 8.72 7.19 4.55
CA ILE A 199 9.87 7.18 3.64
C ILE A 199 9.53 7.94 2.34
N SER A 200 8.36 7.68 1.77
CA SER A 200 7.90 8.35 0.55
C SER A 200 7.70 9.85 0.75
N PHE A 201 7.16 10.25 1.90
CA PHE A 201 6.99 11.66 2.25
C PHE A 201 8.35 12.37 2.42
N ALA A 202 9.31 11.74 3.08
CA ALA A 202 10.69 12.23 3.16
C ALA A 202 11.31 12.37 1.76
N GLY A 203 11.06 11.41 0.86
CA GLY A 203 11.45 11.48 -0.55
C GLY A 203 10.83 12.65 -1.29
N ALA A 204 9.54 12.96 -1.03
CA ALA A 204 8.88 14.13 -1.62
C ALA A 204 9.52 15.45 -1.17
N VAL A 205 9.86 15.57 0.11
CA VAL A 205 10.61 16.71 0.64
C VAL A 205 12.00 16.81 -0.01
N GLY A 206 12.69 15.66 -0.14
CA GLY A 206 13.98 15.59 -0.84
C GLY A 206 13.91 16.08 -2.27
N LEU A 207 12.86 15.73 -3.03
CA LEU A 207 12.64 16.24 -4.39
C LEU A 207 12.50 17.77 -4.43
N VAL A 208 11.87 18.37 -3.44
CA VAL A 208 11.72 19.83 -3.36
C VAL A 208 13.06 20.51 -3.04
N VAL A 209 13.88 19.91 -2.20
CA VAL A 209 15.13 20.51 -1.73
C VAL A 209 16.28 20.36 -2.74
N PHE A 210 16.38 19.18 -3.38
CA PHE A 210 17.57 18.82 -4.17
C PHE A 210 17.38 18.91 -5.69
N LEU A 211 16.15 18.92 -6.19
CA LEU A 211 15.84 19.02 -7.61
C LEU A 211 15.46 20.47 -8.00
#